data_5be8f6e93aa4d25de231581c273c4ed2
#
_entry.id   5be8f6e93aa4d25de231581c273c4ed2
#
_cell.length_a   1.000
_cell.length_b   1.000
_cell.length_c   1.000
_cell.angle_alpha   90.00
_cell.angle_beta   90.00
_cell.angle_gamma   90.00
#
_symmetry.space_group_name_H-M   'P 1'
#
loop_
_entity.id
_entity.type
_entity.pdbx_description
1 polymer ?
#
loop_
_entity_poly.entity_id
_entity_poly.type
_entity_poly.pdbx_seq_one_letter_code
_entity_poly.pdbx_strand_id
1 'polypeptide(L)'
;MGDLRQKIGLILGPVAAVLIITLTDLQPGHPQVTLTAAAAVLMAVWWITEAIPIPATALLPVVLFPVLGIMKGKAVAPMYFNNIIFLFIGGFIMALAMQKWHLHRRIALKIILFIGLSPRRIILGFMAATAFLSMWISNTATAMMMLPIAMAIVYKLKESLGEKGIGKFAVGLLLGIAYAASI
;
A
#
# COMPACT_ATOMS: atom_id res chain seq x y z
N MET A 1 5.74 -23.46 0.97
CA MET A 1 6.22 -23.92 -0.35
C MET A 1 6.04 -22.77 -1.30
N GLY A 2 7.13 -22.17 -1.82
CA GLY A 2 7.01 -21.06 -2.77
C GLY A 2 6.35 -21.51 -4.06
N ASP A 3 5.47 -20.66 -4.59
CA ASP A 3 4.77 -20.89 -5.84
C ASP A 3 5.80 -21.10 -6.98
N LEU A 4 5.47 -21.92 -7.97
CA LEU A 4 6.34 -22.18 -9.15
C LEU A 4 6.81 -20.86 -9.80
N ARG A 5 5.95 -19.86 -9.83
CA ARG A 5 6.21 -18.50 -10.29
C ARG A 5 7.38 -17.85 -9.54
N GLN A 6 7.44 -17.96 -8.21
CA GLN A 6 8.49 -17.40 -7.37
C GLN A 6 9.86 -18.07 -7.64
N LYS A 7 9.87 -19.40 -7.78
CA LYS A 7 11.09 -20.15 -8.08
C LYS A 7 11.64 -19.82 -9.46
N ILE A 8 10.75 -19.72 -10.47
CA ILE A 8 11.15 -19.30 -11.82
C ILE A 8 11.72 -17.89 -11.79
N GLY A 9 11.06 -16.96 -11.11
CA GLY A 9 11.52 -15.57 -10.99
C GLY A 9 12.86 -15.43 -10.31
N LEU A 10 13.11 -16.24 -9.27
CA LEU A 10 14.37 -16.22 -8.53
C LEU A 10 15.58 -16.54 -9.42
N ILE A 11 15.40 -17.41 -10.41
CA ILE A 11 16.45 -17.80 -11.36
C ILE A 11 16.45 -16.88 -12.58
N LEU A 12 15.26 -16.57 -13.12
CA LEU A 12 15.11 -15.79 -14.34
C LEU A 12 15.64 -14.35 -14.19
N GLY A 13 15.45 -13.72 -13.03
CA GLY A 13 15.94 -12.37 -12.75
C GLY A 13 17.45 -12.24 -12.90
N PRO A 14 18.26 -13.00 -12.13
CA PRO A 14 19.71 -12.99 -12.26
C PRO A 14 20.19 -13.40 -13.64
N VAL A 15 19.60 -14.43 -14.27
CA VAL A 15 19.97 -14.87 -15.63
C VAL A 15 19.74 -13.75 -16.63
N ALA A 16 18.59 -13.09 -16.61
CA ALA A 16 18.31 -11.97 -17.50
C ALA A 16 19.28 -10.79 -17.27
N ALA A 17 19.59 -10.48 -16.03
CA ALA A 17 20.56 -9.42 -15.70
C ALA A 17 21.97 -9.76 -16.23
N VAL A 18 22.44 -10.99 -16.06
CA VAL A 18 23.74 -11.44 -16.59
C VAL A 18 23.75 -11.39 -18.10
N LEU A 19 22.67 -11.85 -18.77
CA LEU A 19 22.58 -11.78 -20.24
C LEU A 19 22.66 -10.33 -20.74
N ILE A 20 22.02 -9.39 -20.07
CA ILE A 20 22.12 -7.96 -20.44
C ILE A 20 23.56 -7.48 -20.31
N ILE A 21 24.25 -7.79 -19.20
CA ILE A 21 25.61 -7.35 -18.96
C ILE A 21 26.58 -7.92 -19.99
N THR A 22 26.36 -9.19 -20.41
CA THR A 22 27.30 -9.88 -21.30
C THR A 22 27.04 -9.69 -22.79
N LEU A 23 25.77 -9.52 -23.19
CA LEU A 23 25.37 -9.49 -24.59
C LEU A 23 25.07 -8.09 -25.12
N THR A 24 24.90 -7.08 -24.23
CA THR A 24 24.52 -5.75 -24.67
C THR A 24 25.52 -4.69 -24.15
N ASP A 25 25.81 -3.73 -25.01
CA ASP A 25 26.47 -2.48 -24.63
C ASP A 25 25.55 -1.35 -25.05
N LEU A 26 24.68 -0.93 -24.11
CA LEU A 26 23.63 0.05 -24.38
C LEU A 26 24.18 1.44 -24.71
N GLN A 27 25.34 1.76 -24.16
CA GLN A 27 26.02 3.03 -24.44
C GLN A 27 27.54 2.83 -24.37
N PRO A 28 28.23 2.73 -25.53
CA PRO A 28 29.66 2.58 -25.59
C PRO A 28 30.40 3.67 -24.79
N GLY A 29 31.31 3.25 -23.92
CA GLY A 29 32.03 4.15 -23.03
C GLY A 29 31.34 4.47 -21.70
N HIS A 30 30.12 4.02 -21.50
CA HIS A 30 29.37 4.23 -20.24
C HIS A 30 28.80 2.90 -19.70
N PRO A 31 29.63 1.99 -19.18
CA PRO A 31 29.19 0.66 -18.73
C PRO A 31 28.12 0.73 -17.62
N GLN A 32 28.08 1.83 -16.86
CA GLN A 32 27.08 2.05 -15.81
C GLN A 32 25.63 2.05 -16.33
N VAL A 33 25.40 2.42 -17.61
CA VAL A 33 24.07 2.42 -18.23
C VAL A 33 23.59 0.97 -18.38
N THR A 34 24.44 0.09 -18.91
CA THR A 34 24.14 -1.33 -19.06
C THR A 34 23.94 -2.02 -17.71
N LEU A 35 24.79 -1.72 -16.73
CA LEU A 35 24.67 -2.26 -15.38
C LEU A 35 23.38 -1.79 -14.67
N THR A 36 22.99 -0.53 -14.87
CA THR A 36 21.73 0.00 -14.33
C THR A 36 20.52 -0.68 -14.97
N ALA A 37 20.54 -0.89 -16.30
CA ALA A 37 19.48 -1.61 -17.01
C ALA A 37 19.36 -3.07 -16.51
N ALA A 38 20.49 -3.75 -16.31
CA ALA A 38 20.50 -5.11 -15.76
C ALA A 38 19.90 -5.17 -14.35
N ALA A 39 20.25 -4.23 -13.48
CA ALA A 39 19.66 -4.13 -12.14
C ALA A 39 18.15 -3.84 -12.20
N ALA A 40 17.71 -2.96 -13.11
CA ALA A 40 16.31 -2.65 -13.30
C ALA A 40 15.49 -3.86 -13.78
N VAL A 41 16.03 -4.64 -14.73
CA VAL A 41 15.37 -5.86 -15.22
C VAL A 41 15.31 -6.93 -14.13
N LEU A 42 16.37 -7.13 -13.35
CA LEU A 42 16.36 -8.02 -12.19
C LEU A 42 15.24 -7.65 -11.22
N MET A 43 15.15 -6.37 -10.87
CA MET A 43 14.12 -5.88 -9.94
C MET A 43 12.71 -6.04 -10.53
N ALA A 44 12.51 -5.73 -11.81
CA ALA A 44 11.22 -5.88 -12.49
C ALA A 44 10.76 -7.35 -12.49
N VAL A 45 11.64 -8.29 -12.84
CA VAL A 45 11.33 -9.72 -12.79
C VAL A 45 10.96 -10.16 -11.38
N TRP A 46 11.73 -9.74 -10.37
CA TRP A 46 11.45 -10.13 -8.98
C TRP A 46 10.19 -9.46 -8.41
N TRP A 47 9.84 -8.26 -8.85
CA TRP A 47 8.56 -7.62 -8.48
C TRP A 47 7.35 -8.32 -9.11
N ILE A 48 7.44 -8.65 -10.41
CA ILE A 48 6.34 -9.31 -11.12
C ILE A 48 6.12 -10.73 -10.59
N THR A 49 7.20 -11.45 -10.30
CA THR A 49 7.13 -12.84 -9.85
C THR A 49 7.00 -12.99 -8.34
N GLU A 50 7.20 -11.89 -7.58
CA GLU A 50 7.30 -11.91 -6.11
C GLU A 50 8.31 -12.95 -5.61
N ALA A 51 9.44 -13.09 -6.33
CA ALA A 51 10.49 -14.06 -6.03
C ALA A 51 11.04 -13.91 -4.61
N ILE A 52 11.16 -12.65 -4.15
CA ILE A 52 11.43 -12.26 -2.76
C ILE A 52 10.41 -11.20 -2.33
N PRO A 53 10.24 -10.93 -1.03
CA PRO A 53 9.33 -9.88 -0.57
C PRO A 53 9.57 -8.54 -1.27
N ILE A 54 8.51 -7.89 -1.72
CA ILE A 54 8.57 -6.61 -2.47
C ILE A 54 9.48 -5.56 -1.79
N PRO A 55 9.43 -5.36 -0.45
CA PRO A 55 10.32 -4.41 0.23
C PRO A 55 11.80 -4.79 0.12
N ALA A 56 12.12 -6.09 0.10
CA ALA A 56 13.50 -6.57 -0.06
C ALA A 56 14.01 -6.28 -1.48
N THR A 57 13.18 -6.49 -2.51
CA THR A 57 13.51 -6.12 -3.90
C THR A 57 13.76 -4.61 -4.01
N ALA A 58 12.96 -3.78 -3.34
CA ALA A 58 13.13 -2.34 -3.35
C ALA A 58 14.47 -1.87 -2.73
N LEU A 59 15.07 -2.65 -1.84
CA LEU A 59 16.36 -2.33 -1.22
C LEU A 59 17.58 -2.80 -2.04
N LEU A 60 17.40 -3.56 -3.10
CA LEU A 60 18.50 -4.08 -3.92
C LEU A 60 19.46 -2.98 -4.43
N PRO A 61 19.01 -1.81 -4.89
CA PRO A 61 19.92 -0.77 -5.36
C PRO A 61 20.94 -0.30 -4.31
N VAL A 62 20.58 -0.36 -3.01
CA VAL A 62 21.50 0.00 -1.91
C VAL A 62 22.77 -0.85 -1.93
N VAL A 63 22.61 -2.11 -2.34
CA VAL A 63 23.72 -3.07 -2.41
C VAL A 63 24.28 -3.16 -3.83
N LEU A 64 23.42 -3.31 -4.84
CA LEU A 64 23.83 -3.55 -6.22
C LEU A 64 24.58 -2.36 -6.83
N PHE A 65 24.13 -1.12 -6.56
CA PHE A 65 24.74 0.04 -7.18
C PHE A 65 26.20 0.25 -6.74
N PRO A 66 26.55 0.17 -5.44
CA PRO A 66 27.93 0.21 -5.01
C PRO A 66 28.76 -1.00 -5.49
N VAL A 67 28.20 -2.21 -5.43
CA VAL A 67 28.92 -3.45 -5.81
C VAL A 67 29.23 -3.47 -7.30
N LEU A 68 28.29 -3.05 -8.14
CA LEU A 68 28.46 -2.98 -9.59
C LEU A 68 29.21 -1.71 -10.05
N GLY A 69 29.59 -0.81 -9.15
CA GLY A 69 30.28 0.43 -9.49
C GLY A 69 29.40 1.45 -10.23
N ILE A 70 28.07 1.31 -10.18
CA ILE A 70 27.12 2.25 -10.80
C ILE A 70 27.17 3.58 -10.06
N MET A 71 27.12 3.52 -8.71
CA MET A 71 27.10 4.70 -7.85
C MET A 71 27.77 4.40 -6.52
N LYS A 72 28.50 5.38 -5.98
CA LYS A 72 29.15 5.23 -4.65
C LYS A 72 28.11 5.08 -3.54
N GLY A 73 28.35 4.23 -2.55
CA GLY A 73 27.43 4.00 -1.44
C GLY A 73 27.04 5.28 -0.68
N LYS A 74 27.97 6.24 -0.54
CA LYS A 74 27.70 7.57 0.05
C LYS A 74 26.64 8.37 -0.73
N ALA A 75 26.46 8.10 -2.03
CA ALA A 75 25.47 8.77 -2.85
C ALA A 75 24.13 8.01 -2.86
N VAL A 76 24.14 6.67 -2.74
CA VAL A 76 22.94 5.84 -2.71
C VAL A 76 22.24 5.91 -1.34
N ALA A 77 22.98 5.82 -0.26
CA ALA A 77 22.43 5.74 1.10
C ALA A 77 21.48 6.91 1.46
N PRO A 78 21.77 8.19 1.15
CA PRO A 78 20.84 9.29 1.45
C PRO A 78 19.54 9.23 0.68
N MET A 79 19.45 8.51 -0.45
CA MET A 79 18.22 8.34 -1.19
C MET A 79 17.23 7.46 -0.44
N TYR A 80 17.72 6.51 0.38
CA TYR A 80 16.92 5.60 1.19
C TYR A 80 16.75 6.06 2.64
N PHE A 81 17.59 6.97 3.11
CA PHE A 81 17.57 7.47 4.49
C PHE A 81 17.50 9.00 4.49
N ASN A 82 16.40 9.54 4.00
CA ASN A 82 16.10 10.97 4.00
C ASN A 82 14.99 11.32 5.01
N ASN A 83 14.86 12.61 5.29
CA ASN A 83 13.88 13.12 6.28
C ASN A 83 12.44 12.71 5.98
N ILE A 84 12.07 12.57 4.69
CA ILE A 84 10.73 12.18 4.28
C ILE A 84 10.44 10.74 4.68
N ILE A 85 11.40 9.82 4.51
CA ILE A 85 11.24 8.43 4.90
C ILE A 85 11.09 8.30 6.42
N PHE A 86 11.87 9.06 7.21
CA PHE A 86 11.71 9.09 8.66
C PHE A 86 10.35 9.66 9.09
N LEU A 87 9.83 10.65 8.36
CA LEU A 87 8.48 11.17 8.59
C LEU A 87 7.42 10.07 8.35
N PHE A 88 7.53 9.31 7.28
CA PHE A 88 6.63 8.17 7.02
C PHE A 88 6.76 7.08 8.08
N ILE A 89 7.96 6.73 8.51
CA ILE A 89 8.17 5.75 9.58
C ILE A 89 7.46 6.21 10.87
N GLY A 90 7.61 7.48 11.24
CA GLY A 90 6.90 8.06 12.38
C GLY A 90 5.38 7.98 12.23
N GLY A 91 4.85 8.31 11.06
CA GLY A 91 3.44 8.17 10.73
C GLY A 91 2.93 6.73 10.84
N PHE A 92 3.68 5.75 10.33
CA PHE A 92 3.32 4.34 10.45
C PHE A 92 3.34 3.84 11.89
N ILE A 93 4.30 4.26 12.71
CA ILE A 93 4.33 3.92 14.14
C ILE A 93 3.08 4.48 14.84
N MET A 94 2.71 5.73 14.57
CA MET A 94 1.48 6.33 15.10
C MET A 94 0.23 5.56 14.64
N ALA A 95 0.16 5.20 13.35
CA ALA A 95 -0.94 4.42 12.79
C ALA A 95 -1.08 3.05 13.47
N LEU A 96 0.04 2.34 13.68
CA LEU A 96 0.05 1.07 14.40
C LEU A 96 -0.40 1.21 15.86
N ALA A 97 0.02 2.29 16.55
CA ALA A 97 -0.46 2.60 17.90
C ALA A 97 -1.98 2.83 17.93
N MET A 98 -2.50 3.63 16.97
CA MET A 98 -3.94 3.85 16.82
C MET A 98 -4.71 2.55 16.58
N GLN A 99 -4.17 1.64 15.76
CA GLN A 99 -4.76 0.33 15.50
C GLN A 99 -4.76 -0.53 16.77
N LYS A 100 -3.63 -0.64 17.45
CA LYS A 100 -3.47 -1.45 18.66
C LYS A 100 -4.46 -1.06 19.77
N TRP A 101 -4.68 0.23 19.97
CA TRP A 101 -5.58 0.76 21.01
C TRP A 101 -7.00 0.99 20.53
N HIS A 102 -7.36 0.58 19.31
CA HIS A 102 -8.67 0.80 18.70
C HIS A 102 -9.16 2.26 18.73
N LEU A 103 -8.23 3.22 18.76
CA LEU A 103 -8.54 4.64 18.83
C LEU A 103 -9.31 5.11 17.58
N HIS A 104 -8.93 4.61 16.40
CA HIS A 104 -9.60 4.86 15.14
C HIS A 104 -11.11 4.53 15.20
N ARG A 105 -11.49 3.40 15.84
CA ARG A 105 -12.90 3.01 16.03
C ARG A 105 -13.66 4.02 16.90
N ARG A 106 -13.04 4.49 17.97
CA ARG A 106 -13.64 5.50 18.86
C ARG A 106 -13.84 6.83 18.14
N ILE A 107 -12.86 7.26 17.34
CA ILE A 107 -12.94 8.49 16.54
C ILE A 107 -14.06 8.36 15.51
N ALA A 108 -14.11 7.27 14.74
CA ALA A 108 -15.14 7.02 13.74
C ALA A 108 -16.55 7.09 14.34
N LEU A 109 -16.78 6.39 15.46
CA LEU A 109 -18.07 6.40 16.13
C LEU A 109 -18.48 7.79 16.61
N LYS A 110 -17.54 8.57 17.18
CA LYS A 110 -17.80 9.95 17.59
C LYS A 110 -18.18 10.85 16.41
N ILE A 111 -17.47 10.74 15.29
CA ILE A 111 -17.78 11.51 14.07
C ILE A 111 -19.19 11.16 13.57
N ILE A 112 -19.53 9.87 13.50
CA ILE A 112 -20.87 9.42 13.05
C ILE A 112 -21.97 9.95 13.98
N LEU A 113 -21.76 9.87 15.30
CA LEU A 113 -22.73 10.37 16.28
C LEU A 113 -22.89 11.89 16.19
N PHE A 114 -21.82 12.63 15.92
CA PHE A 114 -21.87 14.09 15.81
C PHE A 114 -22.63 14.54 14.54
N ILE A 115 -22.47 13.83 13.41
CA ILE A 115 -23.13 14.17 12.14
C ILE A 115 -24.63 13.83 12.17
N GLY A 116 -25.04 12.81 12.94
CA GLY A 116 -26.43 12.45 13.18
C GLY A 116 -26.88 11.17 12.49
N LEU A 117 -28.10 10.71 12.83
CA LEU A 117 -28.59 9.36 12.57
C LEU A 117 -29.53 9.21 11.35
N SER A 118 -29.78 10.28 10.58
CA SER A 118 -30.57 10.13 9.34
C SER A 118 -29.74 9.37 8.28
N PRO A 119 -30.35 8.58 7.38
CA PRO A 119 -29.64 7.74 6.42
C PRO A 119 -28.57 8.49 5.60
N ARG A 120 -28.88 9.70 5.14
CA ARG A 120 -27.92 10.54 4.40
C ARG A 120 -26.78 11.01 5.29
N ARG A 121 -27.07 11.36 6.55
CA ARG A 121 -26.05 11.80 7.52
C ARG A 121 -25.17 10.64 7.95
N ILE A 122 -25.71 9.43 8.07
CA ILE A 122 -24.91 8.23 8.34
C ILE A 122 -23.89 8.02 7.24
N ILE A 123 -24.28 8.08 5.96
CA ILE A 123 -23.33 7.97 4.83
C ILE A 123 -22.26 9.05 4.92
N LEU A 124 -22.64 10.31 5.11
CA LEU A 124 -21.69 11.42 5.26
C LEU A 124 -20.75 11.20 6.46
N GLY A 125 -21.27 10.73 7.60
CA GLY A 125 -20.49 10.43 8.78
C GLY A 125 -19.44 9.34 8.55
N PHE A 126 -19.84 8.28 7.85
CA PHE A 126 -18.91 7.22 7.46
C PHE A 126 -17.86 7.72 6.47
N MET A 127 -18.27 8.49 5.47
CA MET A 127 -17.31 9.09 4.52
C MET A 127 -16.32 10.02 5.23
N ALA A 128 -16.79 10.93 6.07
CA ALA A 128 -15.93 11.85 6.81
C ALA A 128 -14.97 11.10 7.76
N ALA A 129 -15.47 10.11 8.50
CA ALA A 129 -14.66 9.28 9.38
C ALA A 129 -13.61 8.48 8.58
N THR A 130 -14.01 7.90 7.46
CA THR A 130 -13.12 7.12 6.60
C THR A 130 -12.03 7.99 5.99
N ALA A 131 -12.39 9.14 5.41
CA ALA A 131 -11.42 10.09 4.85
C ALA A 131 -10.43 10.57 5.93
N PHE A 132 -10.92 10.96 7.11
CA PHE A 132 -10.05 11.37 8.22
C PHE A 132 -9.08 10.27 8.66
N LEU A 133 -9.57 9.04 8.80
CA LEU A 133 -8.73 7.91 9.21
C LEU A 133 -7.74 7.49 8.13
N SER A 134 -8.12 7.60 6.85
CA SER A 134 -7.27 7.28 5.70
C SER A 134 -6.04 8.19 5.59
N MET A 135 -6.08 9.39 6.18
CA MET A 135 -4.90 10.25 6.28
C MET A 135 -3.77 9.66 7.14
N TRP A 136 -4.09 8.74 8.06
CA TRP A 136 -3.15 8.19 9.04
C TRP A 136 -2.85 6.71 8.82
N ILE A 137 -3.78 5.99 8.19
CA ILE A 137 -3.75 4.54 8.01
C ILE A 137 -3.92 4.27 6.51
N SER A 138 -3.41 3.13 6.01
CA SER A 138 -3.60 2.79 4.60
C SER A 138 -5.08 2.71 4.22
N ASN A 139 -5.41 3.11 3.00
CA ASN A 139 -6.76 3.12 2.45
C ASN A 139 -7.46 1.76 2.62
N THR A 140 -6.73 0.67 2.30
CA THR A 140 -7.24 -0.70 2.43
C THR A 140 -7.57 -1.04 3.88
N ALA A 141 -6.67 -0.74 4.83
CA ALA A 141 -6.89 -1.03 6.25
C ALA A 141 -8.07 -0.22 6.79
N THR A 142 -8.20 1.05 6.39
CA THR A 142 -9.32 1.92 6.78
C THR A 142 -10.64 1.38 6.25
N ALA A 143 -10.72 1.04 4.96
CA ALA A 143 -11.92 0.48 4.35
C ALA A 143 -12.32 -0.85 5.02
N MET A 144 -11.36 -1.77 5.24
CA MET A 144 -11.62 -3.05 5.90
C MET A 144 -12.09 -2.91 7.34
N MET A 145 -11.63 -1.89 8.08
CA MET A 145 -12.09 -1.62 9.44
C MET A 145 -13.49 -1.01 9.47
N MET A 146 -13.82 -0.13 8.53
CA MET A 146 -15.12 0.52 8.47
C MET A 146 -16.23 -0.43 8.00
N LEU A 147 -15.88 -1.44 7.20
CA LEU A 147 -16.83 -2.40 6.63
C LEU A 147 -17.67 -3.14 7.69
N PRO A 148 -17.10 -3.78 8.74
CA PRO A 148 -17.90 -4.46 9.76
C PRO A 148 -18.84 -3.50 10.51
N ILE A 149 -18.41 -2.26 10.76
CA ILE A 149 -19.23 -1.25 11.42
C ILE A 149 -20.41 -0.84 10.55
N ALA A 150 -20.16 -0.60 9.25
CA ALA A 150 -21.19 -0.29 8.28
C ALA A 150 -22.21 -1.43 8.13
N MET A 151 -21.71 -2.67 8.01
CA MET A 151 -22.57 -3.85 7.89
C MET A 151 -23.44 -4.06 9.12
N ALA A 152 -22.93 -3.84 10.34
CA ALA A 152 -23.71 -3.92 11.56
C ALA A 152 -24.88 -2.91 11.56
N ILE A 153 -24.68 -1.70 11.02
CA ILE A 153 -25.76 -0.70 10.87
C ILE A 153 -26.75 -1.13 9.80
N VAL A 154 -26.28 -1.63 8.66
CA VAL A 154 -27.16 -2.12 7.58
C VAL A 154 -28.05 -3.25 8.08
N TYR A 155 -27.47 -4.23 8.81
CA TYR A 155 -28.26 -5.33 9.40
C TYR A 155 -29.31 -4.82 10.41
N LYS A 156 -28.92 -3.91 11.28
CA LYS A 156 -29.84 -3.34 12.27
C LYS A 156 -30.97 -2.54 11.64
N LEU A 157 -30.70 -1.80 10.58
CA LEU A 157 -31.71 -1.07 9.81
C LEU A 157 -32.62 -2.04 9.04
N LYS A 158 -32.09 -3.13 8.51
CA LYS A 158 -32.86 -4.17 7.84
C LYS A 158 -33.86 -4.83 8.80
N GLU A 159 -33.42 -5.13 10.00
CA GLU A 159 -34.27 -5.70 11.06
C GLU A 159 -35.38 -4.74 11.50
N SER A 160 -35.09 -3.43 11.58
CA SER A 160 -36.04 -2.43 12.08
C SER A 160 -37.03 -1.91 11.02
N LEU A 161 -36.62 -1.77 9.75
CA LEU A 161 -37.37 -1.11 8.69
C LEU A 161 -37.83 -2.04 7.57
N GLY A 162 -37.44 -3.33 7.61
CA GLY A 162 -37.72 -4.28 6.54
C GLY A 162 -36.78 -4.11 5.34
N GLU A 163 -37.00 -4.88 4.27
CA GLU A 163 -36.07 -4.93 3.12
C GLU A 163 -36.20 -3.76 2.12
N LYS A 164 -37.33 -3.05 2.11
CA LYS A 164 -37.58 -2.00 1.12
C LYS A 164 -36.65 -0.79 1.31
N GLY A 165 -35.79 -0.53 0.33
CA GLY A 165 -34.91 0.64 0.30
C GLY A 165 -33.53 0.47 0.93
N ILE A 166 -33.31 -0.57 1.72
CA ILE A 166 -32.02 -0.80 2.42
C ILE A 166 -30.92 -1.18 1.45
N GLY A 167 -31.23 -1.87 0.35
CA GLY A 167 -30.20 -2.21 -0.66
C GLY A 167 -29.52 -0.98 -1.25
N LYS A 168 -30.29 0.06 -1.61
CA LYS A 168 -29.71 1.32 -2.13
C LYS A 168 -28.90 2.06 -1.07
N PHE A 169 -29.34 2.07 0.17
CA PHE A 169 -28.60 2.64 1.29
C PHE A 169 -27.28 1.90 1.54
N ALA A 170 -27.31 0.56 1.58
CA ALA A 170 -26.14 -0.27 1.79
C ALA A 170 -25.09 -0.06 0.68
N VAL A 171 -25.50 -0.07 -0.58
CA VAL A 171 -24.62 0.22 -1.72
C VAL A 171 -24.02 1.62 -1.61
N GLY A 172 -24.83 2.65 -1.32
CA GLY A 172 -24.36 4.01 -1.15
C GLY A 172 -23.36 4.16 0.01
N LEU A 173 -23.59 3.47 1.13
CA LEU A 173 -22.72 3.46 2.30
C LEU A 173 -21.38 2.80 1.99
N LEU A 174 -21.40 1.62 1.37
CA LEU A 174 -20.18 0.87 1.04
C LEU A 174 -19.35 1.57 -0.03
N LEU A 175 -19.99 2.10 -1.07
CA LEU A 175 -19.28 2.92 -2.07
C LEU A 175 -18.73 4.20 -1.46
N GLY A 176 -19.50 4.87 -0.58
CA GLY A 176 -19.02 6.05 0.14
C GLY A 176 -17.75 5.77 0.95
N ILE A 177 -17.68 4.64 1.66
CA ILE A 177 -16.49 4.21 2.38
C ILE A 177 -15.32 3.95 1.42
N ALA A 178 -15.56 3.23 0.33
CA ALA A 178 -14.51 2.90 -0.64
C ALA A 178 -13.89 4.15 -1.28
N TYR A 179 -14.72 5.09 -1.72
CA TYR A 179 -14.24 6.36 -2.29
C TYR A 179 -13.57 7.25 -1.25
N ALA A 180 -14.15 7.37 -0.06
CA ALA A 180 -13.59 8.21 1.00
C ALA A 180 -12.26 7.68 1.53
N ALA A 181 -11.99 6.38 1.44
CA ALA A 181 -10.70 5.80 1.79
C ALA A 181 -9.58 6.13 0.81
N SER A 182 -9.90 6.56 -0.41
CA SER A 182 -8.92 6.86 -1.47
C SER A 182 -8.64 8.36 -1.65
N ILE A 183 -9.25 9.19 -0.81
CA ILE A 183 -8.98 10.64 -0.74
C ILE A 183 -7.80 10.92 0.18
#